data_5b4a7047a2031852310189d3ec5007ba
#
_entry.id   5b4a7047a2031852310189d3ec5007ba
#
_cell.length_a   1.000
_cell.length_b   1.000
_cell.length_c   1.000
_cell.angle_alpha   90.00
_cell.angle_beta   90.00
_cell.angle_gamma   90.00
#
_symmetry.space_group_name_H-M   'P 1'
#
loop_
_entity.id
_entity.type
_entity.pdbx_description
1 polymer ?
#
loop_
_entity_poly.entity_id
_entity_poly.type
_entity_poly.pdbx_seq_one_letter_code
_entity_poly.pdbx_strand_id
1 'polypeptide(L)'
;MLYLYVMFELITLPYAPDALQPAISAETLAFHHGKHLQTYVNNLNAAIAGTPFEGKSLEDIVCSADGGIFNNAGQILNHNMYFLQFRAPREGNAPTGKIAELINAQFGSFEAFQKEFAAKGAGLFGSGWVWLSADSEGKLVITQEGNAGNPLTRGLKPLLTFDVWEHAYYIDYRNARPAYIGAIWNIIDWDVVNTRL
;
A
#
# COMPACT_ATOMS: atom_id res chain seq x y z
N MET A 1 -31.51 -10.19 -19.22
CA MET A 1 -30.27 -9.44 -19.42
C MET A 1 -29.37 -9.84 -18.26
N LEU A 2 -28.38 -10.74 -18.52
CA LEU A 2 -27.41 -11.12 -17.48
C LEU A 2 -26.49 -9.91 -17.27
N TYR A 3 -26.61 -9.22 -16.15
CA TYR A 3 -25.59 -8.29 -15.73
C TYR A 3 -24.37 -9.12 -15.31
N LEU A 4 -23.32 -9.08 -16.09
CA LEU A 4 -21.99 -9.53 -15.69
C LEU A 4 -21.52 -8.54 -14.60
N TYR A 5 -21.77 -8.87 -13.35
CA TYR A 5 -21.20 -8.11 -12.23
C TYR A 5 -19.70 -8.32 -12.21
N VAL A 6 -18.97 -7.22 -12.29
CA VAL A 6 -17.51 -7.25 -12.15
C VAL A 6 -17.20 -7.54 -10.68
N MET A 7 -16.83 -8.78 -10.38
CA MET A 7 -16.29 -9.14 -9.08
C MET A 7 -14.83 -8.69 -9.00
N PHE A 8 -14.41 -8.27 -7.82
CA PHE A 8 -12.99 -8.00 -7.58
C PHE A 8 -12.20 -9.31 -7.63
N GLU A 9 -11.01 -9.25 -8.18
CA GLU A 9 -10.10 -10.39 -8.29
C GLU A 9 -8.79 -10.09 -7.56
N LEU A 10 -8.10 -11.15 -7.13
CA LEU A 10 -6.75 -11.03 -6.61
C LEU A 10 -5.84 -10.51 -7.73
N ILE A 11 -5.10 -9.44 -7.47
CA ILE A 11 -4.15 -8.91 -8.45
C ILE A 11 -3.06 -9.94 -8.78
N THR A 12 -2.61 -9.94 -10.03
CA THR A 12 -1.40 -10.68 -10.42
C THR A 12 -0.18 -9.83 -10.08
N LEU A 13 0.80 -10.42 -9.40
CA LEU A 13 2.05 -9.74 -9.08
C LEU A 13 2.92 -9.63 -10.35
N PRO A 14 3.56 -8.46 -10.59
CA PRO A 14 4.41 -8.26 -11.78
C PRO A 14 5.83 -8.87 -11.62
N TYR A 15 6.08 -9.65 -10.57
CA TYR A 15 7.37 -10.26 -10.24
C TYR A 15 7.19 -11.68 -9.70
N ALA A 16 8.27 -12.47 -9.73
CA ALA A 16 8.27 -13.85 -9.20
C ALA A 16 8.14 -13.86 -7.66
N PRO A 17 7.62 -14.95 -7.06
CA PRO A 17 7.39 -15.03 -5.62
C PRO A 17 8.62 -14.81 -4.73
N ASP A 18 9.82 -15.07 -5.23
CA ASP A 18 11.11 -14.92 -4.54
C ASP A 18 11.89 -13.66 -4.94
N ALA A 19 11.35 -12.87 -5.87
CA ALA A 19 12.05 -11.72 -6.45
C ALA A 19 12.31 -10.57 -5.47
N LEU A 20 11.57 -10.51 -4.36
CA LEU A 20 11.70 -9.43 -3.37
C LEU A 20 12.71 -9.73 -2.25
N GLN A 21 13.31 -10.92 -2.26
CA GLN A 21 14.30 -11.31 -1.27
C GLN A 21 15.57 -10.44 -1.38
N PRO A 22 16.23 -10.13 -0.25
CA PRO A 22 15.90 -10.55 1.12
C PRO A 22 14.90 -9.63 1.85
N ALA A 23 14.35 -8.60 1.21
CA ALA A 23 13.47 -7.63 1.87
C ALA A 23 12.11 -8.23 2.28
N ILE A 24 11.53 -9.09 1.43
CA ILE A 24 10.32 -9.85 1.72
C ILE A 24 10.55 -11.28 1.23
N SER A 25 10.36 -12.28 2.11
CA SER A 25 10.51 -13.68 1.73
C SER A 25 9.36 -14.17 0.85
N ALA A 26 9.60 -15.24 0.09
CA ALA A 26 8.56 -15.94 -0.65
C ALA A 26 7.47 -16.50 0.28
N GLU A 27 7.82 -16.89 1.51
CA GLU A 27 6.87 -17.35 2.51
C GLU A 27 5.94 -16.22 2.94
N THR A 28 6.48 -15.05 3.30
CA THR A 28 5.67 -13.87 3.62
C THR A 28 4.74 -13.51 2.47
N LEU A 29 5.24 -13.50 1.24
CA LEU A 29 4.44 -13.17 0.06
C LEU A 29 3.32 -14.18 -0.18
N ALA A 30 3.57 -15.49 0.01
CA ALA A 30 2.56 -16.54 -0.15
C ALA A 30 1.39 -16.38 0.84
N PHE A 31 1.67 -15.99 2.09
CA PHE A 31 0.62 -15.70 3.07
C PHE A 31 -0.01 -14.33 2.87
N HIS A 32 0.79 -13.28 2.69
CA HIS A 32 0.31 -11.91 2.66
C HIS A 32 -0.54 -11.63 1.41
N HIS A 33 -0.03 -11.99 0.22
CA HIS A 33 -0.78 -11.87 -1.04
C HIS A 33 -1.76 -13.04 -1.23
N GLY A 34 -1.25 -14.28 -1.20
CA GLY A 34 -2.02 -15.46 -1.62
C GLY A 34 -3.12 -15.89 -0.66
N LYS A 35 -3.08 -15.50 0.62
CA LYS A 35 -4.09 -15.84 1.62
C LYS A 35 -4.78 -14.61 2.19
N HIS A 36 -4.01 -13.67 2.72
CA HIS A 36 -4.55 -12.52 3.44
C HIS A 36 -5.32 -11.58 2.51
N LEU A 37 -4.68 -11.10 1.43
CA LEU A 37 -5.35 -10.27 0.43
C LEU A 37 -6.52 -11.01 -0.25
N GLN A 38 -6.34 -12.30 -0.61
CA GLN A 38 -7.42 -13.10 -1.20
C GLN A 38 -8.64 -13.17 -0.29
N THR A 39 -8.44 -13.24 1.02
CA THR A 39 -9.55 -13.24 1.98
C THR A 39 -10.35 -11.95 1.95
N TYR A 40 -9.69 -10.79 1.88
CA TYR A 40 -10.38 -9.50 1.72
C TYR A 40 -11.17 -9.43 0.42
N VAL A 41 -10.62 -9.92 -0.69
CA VAL A 41 -11.31 -9.98 -1.99
C VAL A 41 -12.59 -10.81 -1.88
N ASN A 42 -12.50 -12.02 -1.30
CA ASN A 42 -13.66 -12.88 -1.13
C ASN A 42 -14.73 -12.24 -0.25
N ASN A 43 -14.32 -11.65 0.88
CA ASN A 43 -15.21 -10.99 1.84
C ASN A 43 -15.90 -9.77 1.23
N LEU A 44 -15.17 -8.94 0.49
CA LEU A 44 -15.77 -7.76 -0.16
C LEU A 44 -16.81 -8.19 -1.18
N ASN A 45 -16.48 -9.13 -2.07
CA ASN A 45 -17.42 -9.62 -3.08
C ASN A 45 -18.71 -10.17 -2.46
N ALA A 46 -18.58 -10.92 -1.36
CA ALA A 46 -19.75 -11.41 -0.63
C ALA A 46 -20.57 -10.29 0.03
N ALA A 47 -19.88 -9.28 0.57
CA ALA A 47 -20.52 -8.19 1.32
C ALA A 47 -21.24 -7.16 0.44
N ILE A 48 -20.78 -6.94 -0.80
CA ILE A 48 -21.38 -5.94 -1.71
C ILE A 48 -22.48 -6.49 -2.60
N ALA A 49 -22.63 -7.81 -2.70
CA ALA A 49 -23.66 -8.44 -3.54
C ALA A 49 -25.06 -7.95 -3.17
N GLY A 50 -25.81 -7.46 -4.17
CA GLY A 50 -27.15 -6.89 -4.00
C GLY A 50 -27.20 -5.56 -3.24
N THR A 51 -26.08 -4.92 -2.98
CA THR A 51 -26.01 -3.59 -2.34
C THR A 51 -25.74 -2.48 -3.36
N PRO A 52 -25.90 -1.17 -2.97
CA PRO A 52 -25.51 -0.05 -3.84
C PRO A 52 -24.02 0.04 -4.18
N PHE A 53 -23.18 -0.80 -3.57
CA PHE A 53 -21.74 -0.89 -3.84
C PHE A 53 -21.38 -1.90 -4.93
N GLU A 54 -22.31 -2.74 -5.32
CA GLU A 54 -22.10 -3.71 -6.39
C GLU A 54 -21.79 -2.99 -7.71
N GLY A 55 -20.68 -3.36 -8.36
CA GLY A 55 -20.20 -2.75 -9.60
C GLY A 55 -19.50 -1.40 -9.47
N LYS A 56 -19.30 -0.88 -8.26
CA LYS A 56 -18.49 0.32 -8.02
C LYS A 56 -16.99 0.00 -8.00
N SER A 57 -16.16 1.02 -8.26
CA SER A 57 -14.69 0.93 -8.09
C SER A 57 -14.31 0.78 -6.61
N LEU A 58 -13.10 0.27 -6.34
CA LEU A 58 -12.58 0.21 -4.96
C LEU A 58 -12.49 1.60 -4.34
N GLU A 59 -12.06 2.59 -5.11
CA GLU A 59 -11.93 3.97 -4.71
C GLU A 59 -13.28 4.57 -4.31
N ASP A 60 -14.33 4.33 -5.10
CA ASP A 60 -15.69 4.80 -4.79
C ASP A 60 -16.23 4.15 -3.51
N ILE A 61 -15.96 2.85 -3.33
CA ILE A 61 -16.38 2.13 -2.12
C ILE A 61 -15.63 2.67 -0.90
N VAL A 62 -14.31 2.82 -0.98
CA VAL A 62 -13.47 3.36 0.11
C VAL A 62 -13.90 4.77 0.51
N CYS A 63 -14.30 5.61 -0.45
CA CYS A 63 -14.74 6.97 -0.16
C CYS A 63 -16.18 7.10 0.35
N SER A 64 -17.02 6.04 0.24
CA SER A 64 -18.44 6.15 0.53
C SER A 64 -19.03 5.07 1.44
N ALA A 65 -18.30 3.97 1.68
CA ALA A 65 -18.73 2.90 2.57
C ALA A 65 -18.24 3.12 4.01
N ASP A 66 -18.82 2.36 4.92
CA ASP A 66 -18.39 2.23 6.31
C ASP A 66 -18.30 0.76 6.74
N GLY A 67 -17.92 0.52 8.00
CA GLY A 67 -17.91 -0.80 8.63
C GLY A 67 -17.14 -1.87 7.85
N GLY A 68 -17.75 -3.05 7.70
CA GLY A 68 -17.10 -4.21 7.07
C GLY A 68 -16.80 -4.01 5.58
N ILE A 69 -17.66 -3.31 4.85
CA ILE A 69 -17.47 -3.02 3.42
C ILE A 69 -16.26 -2.10 3.24
N PHE A 70 -16.20 -1.00 3.98
CA PHE A 70 -15.04 -0.11 4.00
C PHE A 70 -13.75 -0.85 4.35
N ASN A 71 -13.78 -1.67 5.42
CA ASN A 71 -12.57 -2.37 5.87
C ASN A 71 -12.02 -3.32 4.79
N ASN A 72 -12.87 -4.12 4.15
CA ASN A 72 -12.42 -5.03 3.11
C ASN A 72 -11.97 -4.29 1.84
N ALA A 73 -12.73 -3.28 1.39
CA ALA A 73 -12.37 -2.48 0.22
C ALA A 73 -11.06 -1.69 0.44
N GLY A 74 -10.92 -1.05 1.61
CA GLY A 74 -9.70 -0.34 1.97
C GLY A 74 -8.49 -1.26 2.02
N GLN A 75 -8.62 -2.44 2.63
CA GLN A 75 -7.52 -3.42 2.64
C GLN A 75 -7.15 -3.89 1.23
N ILE A 76 -8.12 -4.15 0.35
CA ILE A 76 -7.81 -4.54 -1.03
C ILE A 76 -7.05 -3.41 -1.74
N LEU A 77 -7.55 -2.18 -1.67
CA LEU A 77 -6.93 -1.04 -2.32
C LEU A 77 -5.52 -0.78 -1.80
N ASN A 78 -5.33 -0.83 -0.47
CA ASN A 78 -4.05 -0.62 0.19
C ASN A 78 -3.02 -1.69 -0.23
N HIS A 79 -3.42 -2.97 -0.20
CA HIS A 79 -2.55 -4.07 -0.59
C HIS A 79 -2.22 -4.05 -2.10
N ASN A 80 -3.19 -3.70 -2.96
CA ASN A 80 -2.93 -3.55 -4.39
C ASN A 80 -1.86 -2.48 -4.64
N MET A 81 -1.99 -1.32 -3.99
CA MET A 81 -0.98 -0.26 -4.09
C MET A 81 0.38 -0.70 -3.53
N TYR A 82 0.38 -1.41 -2.41
CA TYR A 82 1.58 -1.91 -1.75
C TYR A 82 2.32 -2.93 -2.62
N PHE A 83 1.66 -3.97 -3.12
CA PHE A 83 2.33 -4.99 -3.92
C PHE A 83 2.75 -4.50 -5.30
N LEU A 84 1.95 -3.67 -5.95
CA LEU A 84 2.27 -3.19 -7.30
C LEU A 84 3.40 -2.15 -7.35
N GLN A 85 3.88 -1.65 -6.21
CA GLN A 85 5.00 -0.71 -6.16
C GLN A 85 6.37 -1.36 -5.99
N PHE A 86 6.46 -2.69 -6.05
CA PHE A 86 7.69 -3.41 -5.79
C PHE A 86 8.34 -3.97 -7.06
N ARG A 87 9.66 -4.11 -6.99
CA ARG A 87 10.52 -4.80 -7.96
C ARG A 87 11.65 -5.52 -7.23
N ALA A 88 12.42 -6.32 -7.94
CA ALA A 88 13.64 -6.93 -7.41
C ALA A 88 14.56 -5.90 -6.73
N PRO A 89 15.23 -6.25 -5.62
CA PRO A 89 16.09 -5.34 -4.88
C PRO A 89 17.15 -4.70 -5.75
N ARG A 90 17.43 -3.42 -5.49
CA ARG A 90 18.48 -2.67 -6.15
C ARG A 90 19.29 -1.91 -5.12
N GLU A 91 20.59 -2.13 -5.11
CA GLU A 91 21.51 -1.37 -4.26
C GLU A 91 21.47 0.13 -4.63
N GLY A 92 21.44 0.99 -3.61
CA GLY A 92 21.33 2.43 -3.81
C GLY A 92 20.00 2.87 -4.42
N ASN A 93 18.93 2.07 -4.25
CA ASN A 93 17.62 2.39 -4.78
C ASN A 93 17.11 3.74 -4.23
N ALA A 94 16.90 4.69 -5.12
CA ALA A 94 16.48 6.05 -4.79
C ALA A 94 15.41 6.53 -5.78
N PRO A 95 14.60 7.53 -5.40
CA PRO A 95 13.61 8.12 -6.28
C PRO A 95 14.26 8.77 -7.50
N THR A 96 13.57 8.71 -8.62
CA THR A 96 13.95 9.31 -9.90
C THR A 96 12.82 10.18 -10.42
N GLY A 97 13.09 11.01 -11.43
CA GLY A 97 12.04 11.79 -12.09
C GLY A 97 11.36 12.80 -11.17
N LYS A 98 10.08 13.04 -11.41
CA LYS A 98 9.33 14.11 -10.74
C LYS A 98 9.22 13.92 -9.23
N ILE A 99 9.03 12.68 -8.77
CA ILE A 99 8.94 12.41 -7.33
C ILE A 99 10.25 12.73 -6.60
N ALA A 100 11.42 12.51 -7.24
CA ALA A 100 12.71 12.89 -6.66
C ALA A 100 12.86 14.41 -6.50
N GLU A 101 12.42 15.17 -7.51
CA GLU A 101 12.42 16.64 -7.44
C GLU A 101 11.55 17.14 -6.29
N LEU A 102 10.33 16.60 -6.15
CA LEU A 102 9.39 17.01 -5.10
C LEU A 102 9.92 16.63 -3.70
N ILE A 103 10.48 15.44 -3.54
CA ILE A 103 11.07 14.98 -2.28
C ILE A 103 12.23 15.92 -1.89
N ASN A 104 13.15 16.19 -2.81
CA ASN A 104 14.29 17.06 -2.53
C ASN A 104 13.86 18.50 -2.23
N ALA A 105 12.90 19.03 -2.96
CA ALA A 105 12.38 20.39 -2.74
C ALA A 105 11.68 20.52 -1.39
N GLN A 106 10.94 19.50 -0.94
CA GLN A 106 10.10 19.60 0.24
C GLN A 106 10.79 19.11 1.53
N PHE A 107 11.60 18.04 1.43
CA PHE A 107 12.26 17.42 2.58
C PHE A 107 13.77 17.72 2.65
N GLY A 108 14.34 18.35 1.61
CA GLY A 108 15.76 18.67 1.51
C GLY A 108 16.61 17.53 0.94
N SER A 109 16.32 16.28 1.23
CA SER A 109 16.98 15.11 0.65
C SER A 109 16.10 13.86 0.76
N PHE A 110 16.48 12.82 0.00
CA PHE A 110 15.82 11.52 0.10
C PHE A 110 16.01 10.89 1.48
N GLU A 111 17.19 11.00 2.08
CA GLU A 111 17.50 10.48 3.42
C GLU A 111 16.64 11.16 4.49
N ALA A 112 16.43 12.48 4.38
CA ALA A 112 15.57 13.21 5.30
C ALA A 112 14.10 12.75 5.19
N PHE A 113 13.62 12.57 3.95
CA PHE A 113 12.31 12.00 3.68
C PHE A 113 12.16 10.57 4.25
N GLN A 114 13.14 9.68 3.96
CA GLN A 114 13.13 8.30 4.48
C GLN A 114 13.06 8.28 6.01
N LYS A 115 13.84 9.15 6.67
CA LYS A 115 13.85 9.25 8.13
C LYS A 115 12.48 9.66 8.69
N GLU A 116 11.85 10.66 8.09
CA GLU A 116 10.53 11.12 8.51
C GLU A 116 9.46 10.05 8.25
N PHE A 117 9.45 9.45 7.06
CA PHE A 117 8.52 8.39 6.69
C PHE A 117 8.67 7.16 7.60
N ALA A 118 9.91 6.72 7.84
CA ALA A 118 10.21 5.60 8.72
C ALA A 118 9.80 5.87 10.17
N ALA A 119 10.01 7.08 10.68
CA ALA A 119 9.57 7.47 12.02
C ALA A 119 8.04 7.40 12.15
N LYS A 120 7.30 7.85 11.13
CA LYS A 120 5.84 7.71 11.07
C LYS A 120 5.42 6.23 11.04
N GLY A 121 6.04 5.41 10.18
CA GLY A 121 5.70 3.98 10.09
C GLY A 121 6.00 3.21 11.39
N ALA A 122 7.16 3.44 12.00
CA ALA A 122 7.54 2.80 13.26
C ALA A 122 6.68 3.29 14.42
N GLY A 123 6.33 4.56 14.46
CA GLY A 123 5.56 5.20 15.53
C GLY A 123 4.04 5.00 15.43
N LEU A 124 3.51 4.39 14.39
CA LEU A 124 2.07 4.09 14.32
C LEU A 124 1.71 3.05 15.38
N PHE A 125 0.84 3.44 16.31
CA PHE A 125 0.38 2.55 17.37
C PHE A 125 -0.62 1.53 16.82
N GLY A 126 -0.30 0.24 16.99
CA GLY A 126 -1.13 -0.85 16.50
C GLY A 126 -0.92 -1.15 15.00
N SER A 127 -2.00 -1.55 14.36
CA SER A 127 -2.03 -1.97 12.94
C SER A 127 -2.41 -0.82 12.03
N GLY A 128 -1.80 -0.75 10.85
CA GLY A 128 -2.13 0.28 9.87
C GLY A 128 -1.09 0.44 8.78
N TRP A 129 -1.07 1.62 8.20
CA TRP A 129 -0.33 1.96 6.99
C TRP A 129 0.35 3.32 7.14
N VAL A 130 1.54 3.47 6.61
CA VAL A 130 2.17 4.77 6.42
C VAL A 130 2.14 5.12 4.94
N TRP A 131 1.80 6.36 4.63
CA TRP A 131 1.55 6.82 3.27
C TRP A 131 2.38 8.04 2.91
N LEU A 132 2.85 8.08 1.67
CA LEU A 132 3.19 9.30 0.97
C LEU A 132 2.04 9.61 0.01
N SER A 133 1.50 10.80 0.10
CA SER A 133 0.40 11.27 -0.74
C SER A 133 0.69 12.68 -1.26
N ALA A 134 -0.04 13.10 -2.30
CA ALA A 134 -0.08 14.48 -2.73
C ALA A 134 -1.42 15.12 -2.32
N ASP A 135 -1.40 16.37 -1.87
CA ASP A 135 -2.60 17.17 -1.71
C ASP A 135 -3.08 17.81 -3.03
N SER A 136 -4.15 18.59 -2.97
CA SER A 136 -4.73 19.26 -4.14
C SER A 136 -3.81 20.28 -4.81
N GLU A 137 -2.77 20.75 -4.11
CA GLU A 137 -1.75 21.66 -4.63
C GLU A 137 -0.49 20.93 -5.13
N GLY A 138 -0.49 19.58 -5.04
CA GLY A 138 0.65 18.74 -5.40
C GLY A 138 1.75 18.69 -4.35
N LYS A 139 1.49 19.19 -3.13
CA LYS A 139 2.41 19.10 -2.01
C LYS A 139 2.42 17.70 -1.44
N LEU A 140 3.60 17.17 -1.13
CA LEU A 140 3.74 15.85 -0.52
C LEU A 140 3.37 15.87 0.96
N VAL A 141 2.61 14.86 1.38
CA VAL A 141 2.15 14.69 2.77
C VAL A 141 2.44 13.26 3.23
N ILE A 142 3.09 13.10 4.37
CA ILE A 142 3.28 11.80 5.02
C ILE A 142 2.21 11.62 6.09
N THR A 143 1.39 10.57 5.95
CA THR A 143 0.31 10.29 6.90
C THR A 143 0.38 8.88 7.47
N GLN A 144 -0.27 8.70 8.62
CA GLN A 144 -0.48 7.40 9.28
C GLN A 144 -1.98 7.12 9.25
N GLU A 145 -2.35 5.95 8.77
CA GLU A 145 -3.74 5.51 8.73
C GLU A 145 -3.88 4.20 9.51
N GLY A 146 -4.71 4.21 10.53
CA GLY A 146 -5.01 3.02 11.32
C GLY A 146 -5.86 2.01 10.56
N ASN A 147 -5.68 0.73 10.84
CA ASN A 147 -6.47 -0.37 10.29
C ASN A 147 -6.50 -0.38 8.75
N ALA A 148 -7.67 -0.19 8.13
CA ALA A 148 -7.90 -0.14 6.69
C ALA A 148 -7.88 1.28 6.11
N GLY A 149 -7.48 2.28 6.91
CA GLY A 149 -7.54 3.68 6.51
C GLY A 149 -6.74 3.96 5.23
N ASN A 150 -7.26 4.90 4.44
CA ASN A 150 -6.66 5.30 3.17
C ASN A 150 -6.76 6.83 3.00
N PRO A 151 -5.70 7.51 2.55
CA PRO A 151 -5.69 8.97 2.38
C PRO A 151 -6.75 9.51 1.41
N LEU A 152 -7.28 8.69 0.49
CA LEU A 152 -8.39 9.07 -0.41
C LEU A 152 -9.59 9.61 0.36
N THR A 153 -9.90 9.05 1.53
CA THR A 153 -11.04 9.51 2.36
C THR A 153 -10.89 10.95 2.86
N ARG A 154 -9.69 11.52 2.71
CA ARG A 154 -9.37 12.92 3.06
C ARG A 154 -9.03 13.77 1.84
N GLY A 155 -9.32 13.29 0.63
CA GLY A 155 -9.06 14.01 -0.60
C GLY A 155 -7.57 14.09 -0.98
N LEU A 156 -6.73 13.23 -0.39
CA LEU A 156 -5.32 13.13 -0.75
C LEU A 156 -5.15 12.06 -1.84
N LYS A 157 -4.18 12.26 -2.73
CA LYS A 157 -3.81 11.32 -3.79
C LYS A 157 -2.69 10.40 -3.30
N PRO A 158 -2.94 9.11 -3.04
CA PRO A 158 -1.92 8.18 -2.57
C PRO A 158 -0.84 7.92 -3.64
N LEU A 159 0.44 7.92 -3.24
CA LEU A 159 1.58 7.71 -4.14
C LEU A 159 2.39 6.46 -3.76
N LEU A 160 2.68 6.30 -2.45
CA LEU A 160 3.50 5.22 -1.90
C LEU A 160 2.91 4.82 -0.55
N THR A 161 2.96 3.52 -0.23
CA THR A 161 2.52 3.04 1.08
C THR A 161 3.37 1.89 1.60
N PHE A 162 3.57 1.83 2.92
CA PHE A 162 4.10 0.65 3.60
C PHE A 162 3.05 0.10 4.55
N ASP A 163 2.84 -1.19 4.45
CA ASP A 163 2.03 -1.94 5.39
C ASP A 163 2.82 -2.14 6.70
N VAL A 164 2.30 -1.62 7.81
CA VAL A 164 2.91 -1.79 9.13
C VAL A 164 2.06 -2.63 10.08
N TRP A 165 1.10 -3.37 9.54
CA TRP A 165 0.48 -4.50 10.22
C TRP A 165 1.53 -5.58 10.49
N GLU A 166 1.44 -6.29 11.59
CA GLU A 166 2.41 -7.34 11.93
C GLU A 166 2.45 -8.48 10.91
N HIS A 167 1.32 -8.81 10.28
CA HIS A 167 1.27 -9.84 9.24
C HIS A 167 2.18 -9.53 8.02
N ALA A 168 2.47 -8.27 7.77
CA ALA A 168 3.33 -7.86 6.66
C ALA A 168 4.80 -8.20 6.87
N TYR A 169 5.25 -8.33 8.14
CA TYR A 169 6.68 -8.44 8.43
C TYR A 169 7.03 -9.48 9.50
N TYR A 170 6.08 -10.04 10.24
CA TYR A 170 6.38 -10.86 11.41
C TYR A 170 7.13 -12.16 11.07
N ILE A 171 6.89 -12.76 9.90
CA ILE A 171 7.59 -13.97 9.44
C ILE A 171 9.09 -13.68 9.29
N ASP A 172 9.45 -12.57 8.64
CA ASP A 172 10.83 -12.26 8.30
C ASP A 172 11.56 -11.49 9.41
N TYR A 173 10.87 -10.61 10.11
CA TYR A 173 11.46 -9.62 11.03
C TYR A 173 10.99 -9.75 12.48
N ARG A 174 10.02 -10.61 12.77
CA ARG A 174 9.37 -10.71 14.10
C ARG A 174 8.86 -9.32 14.53
N ASN A 175 9.24 -8.85 15.72
CA ASN A 175 8.84 -7.56 16.25
C ASN A 175 9.67 -6.36 15.74
N ALA A 176 10.60 -6.60 14.82
CA ALA A 176 11.53 -5.56 14.36
C ALA A 176 10.96 -4.72 13.19
N ARG A 177 9.79 -4.07 13.41
CA ARG A 177 9.15 -3.19 12.41
C ARG A 177 10.12 -2.16 11.79
N PRO A 178 11.03 -1.49 12.55
CA PRO A 178 11.98 -0.57 11.93
C PRO A 178 12.93 -1.23 10.93
N ALA A 179 13.36 -2.48 11.17
CA ALA A 179 14.24 -3.21 10.25
C ALA A 179 13.50 -3.56 8.94
N TYR A 180 12.25 -4.00 9.04
CA TYR A 180 11.38 -4.20 7.88
C TYR A 180 11.20 -2.92 7.06
N ILE A 181 10.85 -1.79 7.70
CA ILE A 181 10.69 -0.50 7.01
C ILE A 181 11.99 -0.11 6.30
N GLY A 182 13.15 -0.34 6.93
CA GLY A 182 14.46 -0.07 6.33
C GLY A 182 14.74 -0.94 5.10
N ALA A 183 14.32 -2.20 5.10
CA ALA A 183 14.56 -3.12 3.99
C ALA A 183 13.67 -2.84 2.76
N ILE A 184 12.43 -2.39 2.97
CA ILE A 184 11.44 -2.11 1.91
C ILE A 184 11.94 -1.05 0.91
N TRP A 185 12.75 -0.10 1.33
CA TRP A 185 13.27 0.92 0.42
C TRP A 185 14.06 0.36 -0.76
N ASN A 186 14.71 -0.80 -0.58
CA ASN A 186 15.51 -1.43 -1.63
C ASN A 186 14.68 -2.04 -2.77
N ILE A 187 13.38 -2.26 -2.54
CA ILE A 187 12.48 -2.92 -3.51
C ILE A 187 11.42 -1.97 -4.10
N ILE A 188 11.42 -0.70 -3.75
CA ILE A 188 10.47 0.27 -4.33
C ILE A 188 10.77 0.48 -5.82
N ASP A 189 9.76 0.36 -6.65
CA ASP A 189 9.77 0.79 -8.04
C ASP A 189 9.34 2.26 -8.12
N TRP A 190 10.31 3.14 -8.20
CA TRP A 190 10.07 4.59 -8.24
C TRP A 190 9.40 5.05 -9.54
N ASP A 191 9.50 4.27 -10.62
CA ASP A 191 8.78 4.56 -11.87
C ASP A 191 7.28 4.38 -11.66
N VAL A 192 6.87 3.33 -10.95
CA VAL A 192 5.47 3.15 -10.54
C VAL A 192 4.99 4.29 -9.65
N VAL A 193 5.79 4.74 -8.69
CA VAL A 193 5.44 5.89 -7.83
C VAL A 193 5.27 7.16 -8.67
N ASN A 194 6.13 7.40 -9.66
CA ASN A 194 6.01 8.53 -10.60
C ASN A 194 4.71 8.47 -11.43
N THR A 195 4.25 7.29 -11.83
CA THR A 195 2.98 7.18 -12.59
C THR A 195 1.75 7.55 -11.77
N ARG A 196 1.88 7.59 -10.45
CA ARG A 196 0.81 7.95 -9.52
C ARG A 196 0.79 9.45 -9.18
N LEU A 197 1.75 10.24 -9.68
CA LEU A 197 1.75 11.71 -9.58
C LEU A 197 0.74 12.31 -10.62
#